data_2a5278fa893dd77995bf73d7cf4a72af
#
_entry.id   2a5278fa893dd77995bf73d7cf4a72af
#
_cell.length_a   1.000
_cell.length_b   1.000
_cell.length_c   1.000
_cell.angle_alpha   90.00
_cell.angle_beta   90.00
_cell.angle_gamma   90.00
#
_symmetry.space_group_name_H-M   'P 1'
#
loop_
_entity.id
_entity.type
_entity.pdbx_description
1 polymer ?
#
loop_
_entity_poly.entity_id
_entity_poly.type
_entity_poly.pdbx_seq_one_letter_code
_entity_poly.pdbx_strand_id
1 'polypeptide(L)'
;MGRHSLASPGQRKLPAVAAAFIAPVAAFFAGGSDTASSPFAEELKPAAAPAPAPEPPCCMEVVAAPAASASSPVVQTVGLSATQAQPAAAASRWRVINIPQLLPVGVAPERGLQVKTILAARSVSADFPEIREIGGVRADALRWHPNGLALDIMIPNATSSAGIALGNRIVAYALKNAERFALQDAIWRGTYYTPGGGAKAGGYGHYDHVHLTTKGGGYPTGGELYLR
;
A
#
# COMPACT_ATOMS: atom_id res chain seq x y z
N MET A 1 47.05 21.38 52.88
CA MET A 1 46.29 20.16 52.65
C MET A 1 44.84 20.41 53.04
N GLY A 2 44.02 20.89 52.13
CA GLY A 2 42.60 21.19 52.29
C GLY A 2 41.72 20.13 51.65
N ARG A 3 40.91 19.44 52.41
CA ARG A 3 39.93 18.46 51.91
C ARG A 3 38.63 19.20 51.57
N HIS A 4 38.26 19.23 50.32
CA HIS A 4 36.94 19.69 49.87
C HIS A 4 35.93 18.55 49.95
N SER A 5 34.95 18.74 50.86
CA SER A 5 33.81 17.86 51.02
C SER A 5 32.78 18.15 49.93
N LEU A 6 32.41 17.14 49.14
CA LEU A 6 31.37 17.25 48.12
C LEU A 6 30.00 17.04 48.79
N ALA A 7 29.13 18.04 48.65
CA ALA A 7 27.75 17.98 49.13
C ALA A 7 26.89 17.10 48.22
N SER A 8 26.12 16.19 48.80
CA SER A 8 25.12 15.34 48.11
C SER A 8 23.90 16.17 47.68
N PRO A 9 23.35 15.95 46.47
CA PRO A 9 22.12 16.61 46.07
C PRO A 9 20.90 15.97 46.75
N GLY A 10 20.13 16.82 47.45
CA GLY A 10 18.91 16.43 48.15
C GLY A 10 17.81 15.93 47.23
N GLN A 11 17.23 14.81 47.60
CA GLN A 11 16.03 14.25 46.97
C GLN A 11 14.82 15.17 47.23
N ARG A 12 14.27 15.76 46.20
CA ARG A 12 12.99 16.46 46.25
C ARG A 12 11.86 15.44 46.26
N LYS A 13 11.14 15.35 47.39
CA LYS A 13 9.90 14.59 47.50
C LYS A 13 8.79 15.29 46.70
N LEU A 14 8.22 14.61 45.71
CA LEU A 14 7.02 15.05 44.99
C LEU A 14 5.78 14.81 45.88
N PRO A 15 4.80 15.73 45.89
CA PRO A 15 3.56 15.50 46.65
C PRO A 15 2.69 14.47 45.88
N ALA A 16 2.14 13.53 46.66
CA ALA A 16 1.15 12.59 46.19
C ALA A 16 -0.17 13.33 45.88
N VAL A 17 -0.59 13.35 44.61
CA VAL A 17 -1.91 13.82 44.20
C VAL A 17 -2.89 12.66 44.42
N ALA A 18 -3.79 12.80 45.38
CA ALA A 18 -4.90 11.86 45.59
C ALA A 18 -5.93 12.03 44.45
N ALA A 19 -6.08 11.02 43.62
CA ALA A 19 -7.15 10.95 42.64
C ALA A 19 -8.44 10.52 43.33
N ALA A 20 -9.41 11.43 43.45
CA ALA A 20 -10.76 11.12 43.89
C ALA A 20 -11.52 10.41 42.74
N PHE A 21 -11.88 9.17 42.95
CA PHE A 21 -12.79 8.42 42.07
C PHE A 21 -14.22 8.87 42.35
N ILE A 22 -14.83 9.55 41.42
CA ILE A 22 -16.29 9.80 41.40
C ILE A 22 -16.92 8.65 40.66
N ALA A 23 -17.65 7.77 41.35
CA ALA A 23 -18.48 6.72 40.77
C ALA A 23 -19.79 7.33 40.23
N PRO A 24 -20.25 7.00 39.01
CA PRO A 24 -21.59 7.37 38.60
C PRO A 24 -22.61 6.44 39.21
N VAL A 25 -23.62 7.05 39.89
CA VAL A 25 -24.80 6.40 40.40
C VAL A 25 -25.67 5.96 39.21
N ALA A 26 -25.87 4.66 39.06
CA ALA A 26 -26.88 4.11 38.14
C ALA A 26 -28.28 4.23 38.75
N ALA A 27 -29.08 5.14 38.20
CA ALA A 27 -30.53 5.19 38.53
C ALA A 27 -31.26 4.16 37.67
N PHE A 28 -31.77 3.11 38.29
CA PHE A 28 -32.76 2.19 37.71
C PHE A 28 -34.11 2.88 37.70
N PHE A 29 -34.66 3.15 36.53
CA PHE A 29 -36.09 3.38 36.36
C PHE A 29 -36.74 2.09 35.85
N ALA A 30 -37.49 1.44 36.73
CA ALA A 30 -38.47 0.44 36.39
C ALA A 30 -39.80 1.18 36.14
N GLY A 31 -40.43 0.92 35.00
CA GLY A 31 -41.75 1.47 34.75
C GLY A 31 -42.31 1.18 33.37
N GLY A 32 -43.30 0.30 33.27
CA GLY A 32 -44.38 0.44 32.33
C GLY A 32 -44.33 -0.43 31.08
N SER A 33 -44.97 -1.56 31.15
CA SER A 33 -45.50 -2.32 30.01
C SER A 33 -46.58 -1.52 29.29
N ASP A 34 -46.40 -1.25 28.00
CA ASP A 34 -47.51 -1.00 27.10
C ASP A 34 -47.23 -1.70 25.77
N THR A 35 -48.05 -2.73 25.57
CA THR A 35 -48.21 -3.47 24.33
C THR A 35 -48.90 -2.59 23.30
N ALA A 36 -48.15 -2.06 22.33
CA ALA A 36 -48.73 -1.52 21.10
C ALA A 36 -48.32 -2.43 19.95
N SER A 37 -49.27 -3.23 19.50
CA SER A 37 -49.22 -4.02 18.28
C SER A 37 -48.98 -3.11 17.09
N SER A 38 -47.85 -3.28 16.42
CA SER A 38 -47.58 -2.69 15.11
C SER A 38 -47.99 -3.70 14.03
N PRO A 39 -48.98 -3.40 13.19
CA PRO A 39 -49.30 -4.23 12.03
C PRO A 39 -48.60 -3.69 10.81
N PHE A 40 -47.43 -4.20 10.49
CA PHE A 40 -46.84 -4.19 9.13
C PHE A 40 -45.57 -5.05 9.12
N ALA A 41 -45.82 -6.36 9.17
CA ALA A 41 -44.83 -7.30 8.66
C ALA A 41 -45.12 -7.48 7.16
N GLU A 42 -44.60 -6.62 6.32
CA GLU A 42 -44.54 -6.87 4.88
C GLU A 42 -43.33 -7.78 4.63
N GLU A 43 -43.70 -9.01 4.33
CA GLU A 43 -42.77 -10.08 3.88
C GLU A 43 -42.11 -9.65 2.60
N LEU A 44 -40.88 -9.13 2.68
CA LEU A 44 -39.99 -8.86 1.54
C LEU A 44 -39.50 -10.20 0.98
N LYS A 45 -40.24 -10.67 -0.02
CA LYS A 45 -39.84 -11.75 -0.95
C LYS A 45 -38.41 -11.45 -1.46
N PRO A 46 -37.44 -12.39 -1.34
CA PRO A 46 -36.12 -12.17 -1.86
C PRO A 46 -36.17 -11.96 -3.36
N ALA A 47 -35.71 -10.81 -3.82
CA ALA A 47 -35.50 -10.56 -5.25
C ALA A 47 -34.44 -11.54 -5.76
N ALA A 48 -34.81 -12.27 -6.80
CA ALA A 48 -33.92 -13.18 -7.51
C ALA A 48 -32.68 -12.43 -7.97
N ALA A 49 -31.50 -12.99 -7.69
CA ALA A 49 -30.22 -12.48 -8.17
C ALA A 49 -30.26 -12.35 -9.71
N PRO A 50 -29.75 -11.24 -10.29
CA PRO A 50 -29.62 -11.14 -11.74
C PRO A 50 -28.69 -12.22 -12.25
N ALA A 51 -29.10 -12.87 -13.34
CA ALA A 51 -28.28 -13.86 -14.04
C ALA A 51 -26.92 -13.27 -14.46
N PRO A 52 -25.84 -14.04 -14.40
CA PRO A 52 -24.52 -13.58 -14.84
C PRO A 52 -24.59 -13.19 -16.32
N ALA A 53 -24.03 -12.03 -16.65
CA ALA A 53 -23.88 -11.57 -18.02
C ALA A 53 -23.01 -12.58 -18.80
N PRO A 54 -23.31 -12.83 -20.11
CA PRO A 54 -22.53 -13.75 -20.90
C PRO A 54 -21.09 -13.21 -21.03
N GLU A 55 -20.12 -14.08 -20.72
CA GLU A 55 -18.71 -13.80 -20.91
C GLU A 55 -18.43 -13.60 -22.40
N PRO A 56 -17.64 -12.59 -22.81
CA PRO A 56 -17.22 -12.45 -24.19
C PRO A 56 -16.36 -13.65 -24.59
N PRO A 57 -16.51 -14.19 -25.80
CA PRO A 57 -15.74 -15.36 -26.25
C PRO A 57 -14.26 -14.99 -26.36
N CYS A 58 -13.43 -15.57 -25.49
CA CYS A 58 -11.99 -15.62 -25.64
C CYS A 58 -11.60 -16.61 -26.74
N CYS A 59 -11.77 -16.22 -28.00
CA CYS A 59 -11.18 -16.94 -29.12
C CYS A 59 -10.49 -15.94 -30.02
N MET A 60 -9.21 -15.71 -29.78
CA MET A 60 -8.33 -15.25 -30.85
C MET A 60 -8.02 -16.45 -31.74
N GLU A 61 -8.77 -16.56 -32.83
CA GLU A 61 -8.48 -17.51 -33.91
C GLU A 61 -7.24 -17.01 -34.62
N VAL A 62 -6.13 -17.72 -34.44
CA VAL A 62 -4.91 -17.48 -35.22
C VAL A 62 -5.11 -18.17 -36.56
N VAL A 63 -5.52 -17.39 -37.55
CA VAL A 63 -5.57 -17.87 -38.95
C VAL A 63 -4.13 -18.00 -39.45
N ALA A 64 -3.69 -19.24 -39.68
CA ALA A 64 -2.42 -19.51 -40.32
C ALA A 64 -2.51 -19.07 -41.80
N ALA A 65 -1.58 -18.20 -42.21
CA ALA A 65 -1.45 -17.80 -43.59
C ALA A 65 -1.10 -19.03 -44.49
N PRO A 66 -1.69 -19.17 -45.68
CA PRO A 66 -1.38 -20.29 -46.56
C PRO A 66 0.09 -20.21 -47.01
N ALA A 67 0.79 -21.33 -46.88
CA ALA A 67 2.15 -21.48 -47.38
C ALA A 67 2.16 -21.36 -48.91
N ALA A 68 2.88 -20.39 -49.43
CA ALA A 68 3.14 -20.26 -50.86
C ALA A 68 4.01 -21.44 -51.33
N SER A 69 3.45 -22.26 -52.21
CA SER A 69 4.16 -23.34 -52.85
C SER A 69 5.18 -22.74 -53.85
N ALA A 70 6.45 -22.73 -53.50
CA ALA A 70 7.54 -22.45 -54.42
C ALA A 70 8.04 -23.76 -55.02
N SER A 71 7.76 -23.97 -56.27
CA SER A 71 8.30 -25.06 -57.10
C SER A 71 9.80 -24.84 -57.30
N SER A 72 10.62 -25.72 -56.76
CA SER A 72 12.07 -25.72 -57.00
C SER A 72 12.42 -26.67 -58.18
N PRO A 73 13.34 -26.27 -59.06
CA PRO A 73 13.87 -27.22 -60.05
C PRO A 73 14.91 -28.12 -59.36
N VAL A 74 14.81 -29.42 -59.72
CA VAL A 74 15.74 -30.47 -59.29
C VAL A 74 17.07 -30.27 -59.99
N VAL A 75 18.13 -30.05 -59.20
CA VAL A 75 19.50 -30.28 -59.61
C VAL A 75 20.07 -31.37 -58.73
N GLN A 76 20.28 -32.56 -59.29
CA GLN A 76 21.04 -33.63 -58.63
C GLN A 76 22.51 -33.29 -58.70
N THR A 77 23.17 -33.22 -57.54
CA THR A 77 24.61 -33.38 -57.41
C THR A 77 24.93 -34.28 -56.21
N VAL A 78 25.85 -35.18 -56.53
CA VAL A 78 26.32 -36.32 -55.76
C VAL A 78 27.01 -35.91 -54.49
N GLY A 79 26.68 -36.60 -53.42
CA GLY A 79 27.37 -36.98 -52.21
C GLY A 79 28.48 -36.09 -51.65
N LEU A 80 28.24 -35.64 -50.40
CA LEU A 80 29.19 -35.62 -49.31
C LEU A 80 28.37 -35.47 -48.03
N SER A 81 28.62 -36.37 -47.05
CA SER A 81 27.98 -36.32 -45.75
C SER A 81 28.30 -35.00 -45.04
N ALA A 82 27.38 -34.08 -45.04
CA ALA A 82 27.42 -32.91 -44.20
C ALA A 82 26.54 -33.17 -42.96
N THR A 83 27.16 -33.27 -41.84
CA THR A 83 26.58 -33.18 -40.49
C THR A 83 25.57 -32.04 -40.52
N GLN A 84 24.29 -32.36 -40.34
CA GLN A 84 23.23 -31.35 -40.26
C GLN A 84 23.48 -30.48 -39.04
N ALA A 85 24.14 -29.35 -39.25
CA ALA A 85 24.10 -28.24 -38.30
C ALA A 85 22.66 -27.69 -38.33
N GLN A 86 21.88 -28.02 -37.34
CA GLN A 86 20.61 -27.36 -37.07
C GLN A 86 20.85 -25.85 -37.04
N PRO A 87 20.12 -25.03 -37.81
CA PRO A 87 20.19 -23.58 -37.67
C PRO A 87 19.76 -23.29 -36.21
N ALA A 88 20.69 -22.80 -35.41
CA ALA A 88 20.36 -22.28 -34.09
C ALA A 88 19.28 -21.21 -34.30
N ALA A 89 18.06 -21.50 -33.81
CA ALA A 89 16.98 -20.53 -33.82
C ALA A 89 17.53 -19.26 -33.21
N ALA A 90 17.60 -18.18 -33.99
CA ALA A 90 17.98 -16.88 -33.50
C ALA A 90 16.97 -16.48 -32.43
N ALA A 91 17.28 -16.81 -31.18
CA ALA A 91 16.49 -16.36 -30.05
C ALA A 91 16.48 -14.83 -30.12
N SER A 92 15.31 -14.28 -30.49
CA SER A 92 15.08 -12.84 -30.46
C SER A 92 15.38 -12.35 -29.07
N ARG A 93 16.57 -11.82 -28.84
CA ARG A 93 16.98 -11.23 -27.57
C ARG A 93 16.35 -9.85 -27.47
N TRP A 94 15.05 -9.82 -27.19
CA TRP A 94 14.41 -8.58 -26.76
C TRP A 94 15.01 -8.20 -25.42
N ARG A 95 15.94 -7.26 -25.42
CA ARG A 95 16.36 -6.60 -24.18
C ARG A 95 15.30 -5.58 -23.85
N VAL A 96 14.51 -5.86 -22.82
CA VAL A 96 13.70 -4.81 -22.18
C VAL A 96 14.68 -3.88 -21.47
N ILE A 97 14.98 -2.75 -22.09
CA ILE A 97 15.76 -1.69 -21.47
C ILE A 97 14.79 -0.90 -20.60
N ASN A 98 14.80 -1.15 -19.31
CA ASN A 98 14.11 -0.30 -18.34
C ASN A 98 14.89 1.01 -18.25
N ILE A 99 14.43 2.05 -18.92
CA ILE A 99 14.96 3.40 -18.77
C ILE A 99 14.38 3.97 -17.47
N PRO A 100 15.20 4.28 -16.47
CA PRO A 100 14.71 4.89 -15.24
C PRO A 100 14.00 6.21 -15.56
N GLN A 101 12.76 6.35 -15.13
CA GLN A 101 11.97 7.56 -15.31
C GLN A 101 12.00 8.38 -14.03
N LEU A 102 12.24 9.68 -14.15
CA LEU A 102 12.20 10.60 -13.03
C LEU A 102 10.75 10.76 -12.56
N LEU A 103 10.52 10.55 -11.28
CA LEU A 103 9.23 10.80 -10.63
C LEU A 103 9.06 12.29 -10.39
N PRO A 104 7.97 12.91 -10.86
CA PRO A 104 7.65 14.29 -10.54
C PRO A 104 7.34 14.44 -9.04
N VAL A 105 7.31 15.68 -8.57
CA VAL A 105 6.76 16.02 -7.26
C VAL A 105 5.31 15.59 -7.22
N GLY A 106 4.92 14.88 -6.17
CA GLY A 106 3.58 14.36 -5.98
C GLY A 106 2.67 15.31 -5.19
N VAL A 107 1.55 14.76 -4.69
CA VAL A 107 0.57 15.54 -3.90
C VAL A 107 0.99 15.74 -2.44
N ALA A 108 1.97 14.96 -1.94
CA ALA A 108 2.46 15.09 -0.56
C ALA A 108 3.31 16.35 -0.38
N PRO A 109 3.15 17.10 0.73
CA PRO A 109 4.09 18.14 1.13
C PRO A 109 5.43 17.47 1.51
N GLU A 110 6.49 17.69 0.75
CA GLU A 110 7.78 17.00 0.94
C GLU A 110 8.67 17.61 2.04
N ARG A 111 8.34 18.83 2.48
CA ARG A 111 9.12 19.53 3.50
C ARG A 111 9.21 18.72 4.80
N GLY A 112 10.43 18.38 5.21
CA GLY A 112 10.70 17.62 6.42
C GLY A 112 10.49 16.11 6.29
N LEU A 113 10.09 15.61 5.11
CA LEU A 113 10.10 14.18 4.82
C LEU A 113 11.53 13.70 4.54
N GLN A 114 11.81 12.44 4.87
CA GLN A 114 13.07 11.80 4.53
C GLN A 114 13.05 11.20 3.11
N VAL A 115 14.23 10.96 2.56
CA VAL A 115 14.44 10.55 1.15
C VAL A 115 13.57 9.36 0.73
N LYS A 116 13.51 8.30 1.52
CA LYS A 116 12.70 7.11 1.19
C LYS A 116 11.21 7.36 1.33
N THR A 117 10.83 8.24 2.24
CA THR A 117 9.43 8.66 2.42
C THR A 117 8.97 9.51 1.24
N ILE A 118 9.80 10.42 0.74
CA ILE A 118 9.53 11.20 -0.48
C ILE A 118 9.41 10.27 -1.69
N LEU A 119 10.34 9.29 -1.83
CA LEU A 119 10.27 8.32 -2.91
C LEU A 119 8.95 7.54 -2.90
N ALA A 120 8.49 7.10 -1.73
CA ALA A 120 7.21 6.42 -1.57
C ALA A 120 6.03 7.34 -1.93
N ALA A 121 6.03 8.59 -1.46
CA ALA A 121 5.00 9.58 -1.73
C ALA A 121 4.86 9.89 -3.23
N ARG A 122 5.98 10.17 -3.92
CA ARG A 122 6.01 10.41 -5.37
C ARG A 122 5.55 9.21 -6.17
N SER A 123 5.99 8.01 -5.75
CA SER A 123 5.60 6.76 -6.41
C SER A 123 4.11 6.49 -6.29
N VAL A 124 3.52 6.68 -5.09
CA VAL A 124 2.07 6.54 -4.89
C VAL A 124 1.32 7.57 -5.71
N SER A 125 1.75 8.84 -5.72
CA SER A 125 1.10 9.89 -6.51
C SER A 125 1.12 9.60 -8.02
N ALA A 126 2.20 8.99 -8.52
CA ALA A 126 2.33 8.65 -9.95
C ALA A 126 1.51 7.43 -10.36
N ASP A 127 1.39 6.42 -9.48
CA ASP A 127 0.74 5.14 -9.79
C ASP A 127 -0.75 5.11 -9.39
N PHE A 128 -1.19 6.03 -8.53
CA PHE A 128 -2.57 6.13 -8.03
C PHE A 128 -3.10 7.56 -8.20
N PRO A 129 -3.49 7.95 -9.42
CA PRO A 129 -3.98 9.30 -9.70
C PRO A 129 -5.30 9.62 -9.00
N GLU A 130 -5.99 8.60 -8.44
CA GLU A 130 -7.18 8.76 -7.60
C GLU A 130 -6.86 9.44 -6.27
N ILE A 131 -5.61 9.34 -5.77
CA ILE A 131 -5.18 9.96 -4.52
C ILE A 131 -4.93 11.44 -4.73
N ARG A 132 -5.64 12.26 -3.95
CA ARG A 132 -5.59 13.73 -4.02
C ARG A 132 -4.91 14.36 -2.82
N GLU A 133 -4.71 13.59 -1.75
CA GLU A 133 -4.14 14.07 -0.50
C GLU A 133 -3.27 12.99 0.15
N ILE A 134 -2.08 13.40 0.55
CA ILE A 134 -1.13 12.59 1.32
C ILE A 134 -0.60 13.46 2.45
N GLY A 135 -0.91 13.10 3.70
CA GLY A 135 -0.34 13.69 4.89
C GLY A 135 1.10 13.22 5.11
N GLY A 136 1.94 14.09 5.65
CA GLY A 136 3.34 13.78 5.94
C GLY A 136 3.74 14.23 7.34
N VAL A 137 4.63 15.22 7.43
CA VAL A 137 5.13 15.73 8.72
C VAL A 137 4.04 16.45 9.49
N ARG A 138 3.80 16.03 10.72
CA ARG A 138 2.88 16.64 11.68
C ARG A 138 3.31 16.33 13.10
N ALA A 139 2.79 17.06 14.08
CA ALA A 139 2.93 16.71 15.49
C ALA A 139 2.21 15.37 15.77
N ASP A 140 2.88 14.47 16.46
CA ASP A 140 2.36 13.17 16.83
C ASP A 140 3.02 12.68 18.14
N ALA A 141 2.32 11.82 18.89
CA ALA A 141 2.88 11.18 20.09
C ALA A 141 4.00 10.20 19.74
N LEU A 142 3.96 9.61 18.54
CA LEU A 142 4.98 8.72 18.02
C LEU A 142 5.92 9.47 17.08
N ARG A 143 7.13 8.96 16.95
CA ARG A 143 8.21 9.62 16.20
C ARG A 143 8.01 9.63 14.67
N TRP A 144 7.09 8.85 14.15
CA TRP A 144 7.04 8.56 12.72
C TRP A 144 6.74 9.80 11.87
N HIS A 145 5.63 10.49 12.13
CA HIS A 145 5.28 11.74 11.45
C HIS A 145 6.22 12.91 11.78
N PRO A 146 6.55 13.18 13.06
CA PRO A 146 7.45 14.28 13.39
C PRO A 146 8.82 14.18 12.72
N ASN A 147 9.33 12.97 12.52
CA ASN A 147 10.64 12.73 11.90
C ASN A 147 10.58 12.50 10.38
N GLY A 148 9.45 12.75 9.74
CA GLY A 148 9.29 12.60 8.30
C GLY A 148 9.43 11.17 7.77
N LEU A 149 9.09 10.19 8.61
CA LEU A 149 9.19 8.76 8.31
C LEU A 149 7.86 8.14 7.87
N ALA A 150 6.75 8.85 8.02
CA ALA A 150 5.42 8.33 7.75
C ALA A 150 4.62 9.19 6.79
N LEU A 151 3.69 8.54 6.10
CA LEU A 151 2.70 9.10 5.19
C LEU A 151 1.31 8.60 5.55
N ASP A 152 0.32 9.49 5.51
CA ASP A 152 -1.10 9.16 5.58
C ASP A 152 -1.72 9.38 4.19
N ILE A 153 -1.96 8.32 3.45
CA ILE A 153 -2.51 8.36 2.08
C ILE A 153 -4.04 8.31 2.18
N MET A 154 -4.68 9.47 2.00
CA MET A 154 -6.13 9.60 2.15
C MET A 154 -6.87 8.86 1.04
N ILE A 155 -7.79 7.98 1.42
CA ILE A 155 -8.55 7.15 0.48
C ILE A 155 -9.92 7.81 0.20
N PRO A 156 -10.19 8.22 -1.04
CA PRO A 156 -11.51 8.75 -1.36
C PRO A 156 -12.59 7.70 -1.16
N ASN A 157 -13.69 8.09 -0.50
CA ASN A 157 -14.82 7.20 -0.19
C ASN A 157 -14.37 5.88 0.48
N ALA A 158 -13.51 5.96 1.49
CA ALA A 158 -12.80 4.84 2.15
C ALA A 158 -13.73 3.73 2.69
N THR A 159 -15.00 4.02 2.92
CA THR A 159 -16.01 3.05 3.37
C THR A 159 -16.69 2.29 2.22
N SER A 160 -16.58 2.78 0.99
CA SER A 160 -17.11 2.12 -0.21
C SER A 160 -16.26 0.92 -0.61
N SER A 161 -16.86 -0.03 -1.35
CA SER A 161 -16.13 -1.17 -1.91
C SER A 161 -14.96 -0.72 -2.80
N ALA A 162 -15.16 0.34 -3.59
CA ALA A 162 -14.11 0.90 -4.46
C ALA A 162 -12.97 1.54 -3.63
N GLY A 163 -13.29 2.30 -2.57
CA GLY A 163 -12.29 2.88 -1.67
C GLY A 163 -11.50 1.80 -0.92
N ILE A 164 -12.19 0.76 -0.43
CA ILE A 164 -11.54 -0.38 0.21
C ILE A 164 -10.58 -1.09 -0.77
N ALA A 165 -11.03 -1.33 -2.01
CA ALA A 165 -10.19 -1.94 -3.04
C ALA A 165 -8.97 -1.07 -3.38
N LEU A 166 -9.13 0.26 -3.44
CA LEU A 166 -8.02 1.20 -3.67
C LEU A 166 -6.99 1.13 -2.53
N GLY A 167 -7.43 1.18 -1.27
CA GLY A 167 -6.54 1.05 -0.12
C GLY A 167 -5.78 -0.28 -0.12
N ASN A 168 -6.46 -1.39 -0.44
CA ASN A 168 -5.83 -2.71 -0.57
C ASN A 168 -4.75 -2.72 -1.68
N ARG A 169 -5.01 -2.08 -2.84
CA ARG A 169 -4.02 -1.96 -3.92
C ARG A 169 -2.79 -1.16 -3.49
N ILE A 170 -2.98 -0.07 -2.75
CA ILE A 170 -1.88 0.76 -2.24
C ILE A 170 -1.02 -0.01 -1.24
N VAL A 171 -1.63 -0.76 -0.30
CA VAL A 171 -0.89 -1.63 0.62
C VAL A 171 -0.09 -2.68 -0.15
N ALA A 172 -0.70 -3.38 -1.11
CA ALA A 172 -0.03 -4.39 -1.93
C ALA A 172 1.13 -3.78 -2.73
N TYR A 173 0.93 -2.58 -3.29
CA TYR A 173 1.97 -1.83 -3.98
C TYR A 173 3.14 -1.47 -3.08
N ALA A 174 2.87 -0.97 -1.87
CA ALA A 174 3.90 -0.61 -0.90
C ALA A 174 4.72 -1.84 -0.48
N LEU A 175 4.06 -2.97 -0.21
CA LEU A 175 4.72 -4.23 0.13
C LEU A 175 5.56 -4.78 -1.04
N LYS A 176 5.08 -4.70 -2.28
CA LYS A 176 5.84 -5.08 -3.48
C LYS A 176 7.11 -4.25 -3.66
N ASN A 177 7.07 -2.98 -3.29
CA ASN A 177 8.19 -2.05 -3.37
C ASN A 177 8.92 -1.85 -2.03
N ALA A 178 8.77 -2.78 -1.09
CA ALA A 178 9.24 -2.60 0.28
C ALA A 178 10.74 -2.30 0.39
N GLU A 179 11.57 -2.99 -0.37
CA GLU A 179 13.01 -2.74 -0.41
C GLU A 179 13.31 -1.34 -0.97
N ARG A 180 12.71 -0.98 -2.10
CA ARG A 180 12.89 0.30 -2.77
C ARG A 180 12.52 1.48 -1.87
N PHE A 181 11.41 1.37 -1.14
CA PHE A 181 10.92 2.38 -0.20
C PHE A 181 11.58 2.30 1.17
N ALA A 182 12.41 1.27 1.43
CA ALA A 182 12.83 0.90 2.77
C ALA A 182 11.62 0.86 3.73
N LEU A 183 10.52 0.22 3.27
CA LEU A 183 9.26 0.13 4.01
C LEU A 183 9.48 -0.58 5.33
N GLN A 184 9.02 0.02 6.42
CA GLN A 184 8.97 -0.62 7.73
C GLN A 184 7.65 -1.36 7.90
N ASP A 185 6.55 -0.67 7.64
CA ASP A 185 5.19 -1.20 7.77
C ASP A 185 4.16 -0.38 6.98
N ALA A 186 2.96 -0.95 6.87
CA ALA A 186 1.76 -0.26 6.43
C ALA A 186 0.60 -0.61 7.36
N ILE A 187 -0.31 0.33 7.59
CA ILE A 187 -1.53 0.09 8.35
C ILE A 187 -2.74 0.48 7.49
N TRP A 188 -3.73 -0.41 7.43
CA TRP A 188 -4.97 -0.18 6.73
C TRP A 188 -6.11 -0.95 7.39
N ARG A 189 -7.21 -0.26 7.73
CA ARG A 189 -8.43 -0.84 8.30
C ARG A 189 -8.17 -1.78 9.49
N GLY A 190 -7.41 -1.28 10.46
CA GLY A 190 -7.10 -2.02 11.69
C GLY A 190 -6.09 -3.17 11.50
N THR A 191 -5.54 -3.34 10.31
CA THR A 191 -4.55 -4.38 10.00
C THR A 191 -3.18 -3.76 9.80
N TYR A 192 -2.20 -4.39 10.41
CA TYR A 192 -0.79 -4.05 10.33
C TYR A 192 -0.07 -5.00 9.38
N TYR A 193 0.62 -4.46 8.39
CA TYR A 193 1.35 -5.22 7.37
C TYR A 193 2.84 -4.93 7.46
N THR A 194 3.66 -5.97 7.44
CA THR A 194 5.12 -5.83 7.43
C THR A 194 5.73 -6.60 6.25
N PRO A 195 6.81 -6.08 5.64
CA PRO A 195 7.55 -6.83 4.63
C PRO A 195 8.01 -8.19 5.19
N GLY A 196 7.61 -9.30 4.55
CA GLY A 196 7.95 -10.66 4.97
C GLY A 196 7.22 -11.19 6.20
N GLY A 197 6.51 -10.33 6.95
CA GLY A 197 5.79 -10.72 8.17
C GLY A 197 4.28 -10.95 8.00
N GLY A 198 3.74 -10.62 6.83
CA GLY A 198 2.32 -10.77 6.53
C GLY A 198 1.43 -9.73 7.24
N ALA A 199 0.14 -10.06 7.36
CA ALA A 199 -0.89 -9.23 7.97
C ALA A 199 -1.16 -9.66 9.42
N LYS A 200 -1.28 -8.68 10.33
CA LYS A 200 -1.59 -8.90 11.74
C LYS A 200 -2.65 -7.91 12.20
N ALA A 201 -3.56 -8.31 13.06
CA ALA A 201 -4.44 -7.38 13.77
C ALA A 201 -3.63 -6.49 14.71
N GLY A 202 -4.07 -5.24 14.94
CA GLY A 202 -3.42 -4.30 15.87
C GLY A 202 -3.13 -2.93 15.30
N GLY A 203 -3.42 -2.68 14.03
CA GLY A 203 -3.32 -1.34 13.42
C GLY A 203 -4.55 -0.48 13.75
N TYR A 204 -4.79 -0.18 15.01
CA TYR A 204 -5.98 0.56 15.47
C TYR A 204 -6.27 1.79 14.61
N GLY A 205 -7.54 1.99 14.23
CA GLY A 205 -7.96 3.08 13.35
C GLY A 205 -7.58 2.83 11.87
N HIS A 206 -7.17 3.90 11.17
CA HIS A 206 -6.72 3.88 9.78
C HIS A 206 -7.80 3.33 8.82
N TYR A 207 -9.07 3.76 9.02
CA TYR A 207 -10.19 3.34 8.19
C TYR A 207 -10.45 4.27 6.99
N ASP A 208 -9.85 5.45 7.00
CA ASP A 208 -9.99 6.51 6.00
C ASP A 208 -8.70 6.76 5.18
N HIS A 209 -7.56 6.25 5.66
CA HIS A 209 -6.27 6.38 4.98
C HIS A 209 -5.41 5.12 5.13
N VAL A 210 -4.48 4.94 4.21
CA VAL A 210 -3.38 3.98 4.35
C VAL A 210 -2.20 4.70 4.97
N HIS A 211 -1.78 4.26 6.15
CA HIS A 211 -0.55 4.74 6.79
C HIS A 211 0.64 3.93 6.30
N LEU A 212 1.71 4.57 5.85
CA LEU A 212 2.97 3.93 5.48
C LEU A 212 4.10 4.47 6.34
N THR A 213 4.90 3.57 6.91
CA THR A 213 6.13 3.92 7.64
C THR A 213 7.34 3.44 6.87
N THR A 214 8.35 4.31 6.70
CA THR A 214 9.63 3.98 6.08
C THR A 214 10.77 4.03 7.09
N LYS A 215 11.92 3.46 6.73
CA LYS A 215 13.16 3.61 7.51
C LYS A 215 13.89 4.93 7.21
N GLY A 216 13.32 5.78 6.38
CA GLY A 216 13.72 7.17 6.12
C GLY A 216 14.84 7.36 5.11
N GLY A 217 16.06 7.03 5.45
CA GLY A 217 17.25 7.22 4.60
C GLY A 217 17.87 8.62 4.66
N GLY A 218 17.58 9.39 5.73
CA GLY A 218 18.08 10.75 5.92
C GLY A 218 17.24 11.82 5.24
N TYR A 219 17.51 13.07 5.58
CA TYR A 219 16.84 14.22 4.97
C TYR A 219 17.49 14.58 3.62
N PRO A 220 16.69 15.07 2.65
CA PRO A 220 17.22 15.48 1.35
C PRO A 220 18.29 16.56 1.47
N THR A 221 19.33 16.44 0.63
CA THR A 221 20.42 17.42 0.48
C THR A 221 20.25 18.29 -0.78
N GLY A 222 19.28 17.95 -1.64
CA GLY A 222 18.93 18.65 -2.87
C GLY A 222 19.48 18.02 -4.16
N GLY A 223 20.29 16.96 -4.04
CA GLY A 223 20.83 16.24 -5.20
C GLY A 223 20.13 14.91 -5.51
N GLU A 224 19.09 14.56 -4.78
CA GLU A 224 18.41 13.26 -4.89
C GLU A 224 17.59 13.16 -6.18
N LEU A 225 17.77 12.04 -6.88
CA LEU A 225 16.92 11.66 -8.01
C LEU A 225 15.94 10.56 -7.59
N TYR A 226 14.66 10.87 -7.69
CA TYR A 226 13.60 9.92 -7.40
C TYR A 226 13.17 9.24 -8.70
N LEU A 227 13.53 7.98 -8.86
CA LEU A 227 13.33 7.23 -10.11
C LEU A 227 12.23 6.16 -9.91
N ARG A 228 11.48 5.92 -11.00
CA ARG A 228 10.47 4.84 -11.09
C ARG A 228 11.14 3.52 -11.43
#